data_ff0dc6a7e21430e36cd4085c9bbe9bc9
#
_entry.id   ff0dc6a7e21430e36cd4085c9bbe9bc9
#
_cell.length_a   1.000
_cell.length_b   1.000
_cell.length_c   1.000
_cell.angle_alpha   90.00
_cell.angle_beta   90.00
_cell.angle_gamma   90.00
#
_symmetry.space_group_name_H-M   'P 1'
#
loop_
_entity.id
_entity.type
_entity.pdbx_description
1 polymer ?
#
loop_
_entity_poly.entity_id
_entity_poly.type
_entity_poly.pdbx_seq_one_letter_code
_entity_poly.pdbx_strand_id
1 'polypeptide(L)'
;MKRYLIIAVIFLFSAAGLANAQRIGVKTNALYWATATPNVGFEFALGDRWTFELAGGYNPWTLNSEKNVKAKHFLVTPEFRYWFCESFNGHFIGINGNYTQFNVGGILIPSVFHKIDSKGIFIDALQHSRSEGWAAGGGITYGYAWPISRRWNMEFTVGLGYWYTEYDRYESRTCGLFQESGIKHVFGPTDLGVSFIYLIK
;
A
#
# COMPACT_ATOMS: atom_id res chain seq x y z
N MET A 1 29.87 -3.49 -6.38
CA MET A 1 28.43 -3.75 -6.38
C MET A 1 27.58 -2.49 -6.53
N LYS A 2 27.75 -1.42 -5.74
CA LYS A 2 26.93 -0.17 -5.83
C LYS A 2 26.99 0.52 -7.20
N ARG A 3 28.13 0.52 -7.89
CA ARG A 3 28.30 1.15 -9.22
C ARG A 3 27.48 0.44 -10.31
N TYR A 4 27.42 -0.90 -10.29
CA TYR A 4 26.63 -1.68 -11.25
C TYR A 4 25.11 -1.54 -11.04
N LEU A 5 24.68 -1.35 -9.78
CA LEU A 5 23.28 -1.08 -9.46
C LEU A 5 22.84 0.28 -10.03
N ILE A 6 23.68 1.31 -9.91
CA ILE A 6 23.40 2.64 -10.47
C ILE A 6 23.36 2.58 -12.00
N ILE A 7 24.28 1.88 -12.63
CA ILE A 7 24.30 1.69 -14.09
C ILE A 7 23.09 0.92 -14.57
N ALA A 8 22.67 -0.14 -13.87
CA ALA A 8 21.45 -0.89 -14.17
C ALA A 8 20.18 -0.05 -14.05
N VAL A 9 20.09 0.79 -13.02
CA VAL A 9 18.99 1.75 -12.85
C VAL A 9 18.96 2.79 -13.95
N ILE A 10 20.11 3.38 -14.31
CA ILE A 10 20.22 4.35 -15.41
C ILE A 10 19.87 3.67 -16.76
N PHE A 11 20.26 2.42 -16.97
CA PHE A 11 19.94 1.68 -18.20
C PHE A 11 18.46 1.34 -18.29
N LEU A 12 17.81 1.00 -17.17
CA LEU A 12 16.36 0.82 -17.08
C LEU A 12 15.60 2.11 -17.42
N PHE A 13 16.06 3.26 -16.92
CA PHE A 13 15.45 4.55 -17.23
C PHE A 13 15.71 5.02 -18.67
N SER A 14 16.87 4.69 -19.26
CA SER A 14 17.18 5.06 -20.66
C SER A 14 16.45 4.17 -21.67
N ALA A 15 16.18 2.91 -21.36
CA ALA A 15 15.35 2.03 -22.19
C ALA A 15 13.88 2.47 -22.22
N ALA A 16 13.39 3.11 -21.17
CA ALA A 16 12.05 3.68 -21.11
C ALA A 16 11.86 4.90 -22.05
N GLY A 17 12.93 5.55 -22.47
CA GLY A 17 12.88 6.75 -23.34
C GLY A 17 12.61 6.51 -24.83
N LEU A 18 12.48 5.27 -25.28
CA LEU A 18 12.34 4.93 -26.70
C LEU A 18 10.93 4.54 -27.15
N ALA A 19 9.94 4.54 -26.25
CA ALA A 19 8.55 4.25 -26.60
C ALA A 19 7.77 5.54 -26.82
N ASN A 20 7.36 5.78 -28.07
CA ASN A 20 6.42 6.84 -28.44
C ASN A 20 5.14 6.75 -27.61
N ALA A 21 4.79 7.88 -26.95
CA ALA A 21 3.55 8.08 -26.18
C ALA A 21 3.40 7.20 -24.92
N GLN A 22 4.42 7.13 -24.07
CA GLN A 22 4.23 6.60 -22.72
C GLN A 22 3.26 7.50 -21.96
N ARG A 23 2.06 7.00 -21.70
CA ARG A 23 1.12 7.65 -20.78
C ARG A 23 1.61 7.40 -19.34
N ILE A 24 1.74 8.47 -18.58
CA ILE A 24 2.09 8.42 -17.15
C ILE A 24 0.88 8.88 -16.37
N GLY A 25 0.47 8.10 -15.39
CA GLY A 25 -0.56 8.46 -14.42
C GLY A 25 0.07 8.84 -13.08
N VAL A 26 -0.36 9.95 -12.50
CA VAL A 26 -0.12 10.28 -11.09
C VAL A 26 -1.39 10.00 -10.33
N LYS A 27 -1.29 9.26 -9.24
CA LYS A 27 -2.41 8.66 -8.55
C LYS A 27 -2.37 8.94 -7.06
N THR A 28 -3.54 9.11 -6.46
CA THR A 28 -3.70 9.16 -5.01
C THR A 28 -4.91 8.36 -4.58
N ASN A 29 -4.78 7.60 -3.49
CA ASN A 29 -5.84 6.77 -2.93
C ASN A 29 -6.59 7.51 -1.82
N ALA A 30 -7.88 7.76 -2.02
CA ALA A 30 -8.73 8.48 -1.09
C ALA A 30 -8.93 7.75 0.25
N LEU A 31 -8.89 6.41 0.26
CA LEU A 31 -9.02 5.65 1.51
C LEU A 31 -7.84 5.90 2.45
N TYR A 32 -6.64 6.10 1.91
CA TYR A 32 -5.47 6.45 2.70
C TYR A 32 -5.58 7.86 3.30
N TRP A 33 -6.19 8.80 2.58
CA TRP A 33 -6.49 10.13 3.13
C TRP A 33 -7.50 10.07 4.28
N ALA A 34 -8.48 9.15 4.23
CA ALA A 34 -9.41 8.94 5.32
C ALA A 34 -8.73 8.47 6.61
N THR A 35 -7.56 7.82 6.50
CA THR A 35 -6.69 7.43 7.63
C THR A 35 -5.57 8.43 7.90
N ALA A 36 -5.67 9.65 7.35
CA ALA A 36 -4.65 10.70 7.44
C ALA A 36 -3.25 10.22 6.95
N THR A 37 -3.22 9.36 5.92
CA THR A 37 -1.99 8.85 5.31
C THR A 37 -1.79 9.50 3.94
N PRO A 38 -0.96 10.56 3.82
CA PRO A 38 -0.52 11.07 2.54
C PRO A 38 0.08 9.96 1.68
N ASN A 39 -0.35 9.91 0.42
CA ASN A 39 0.08 8.86 -0.50
C ASN A 39 0.13 9.38 -1.94
N VAL A 40 1.03 8.80 -2.71
CA VAL A 40 1.19 9.07 -4.13
C VAL A 40 1.61 7.79 -4.84
N GLY A 41 1.08 7.59 -6.04
CA GLY A 41 1.47 6.53 -6.96
C GLY A 41 1.83 7.11 -8.33
N PHE A 42 2.75 6.46 -9.00
CA PHE A 42 3.11 6.71 -10.38
C PHE A 42 2.85 5.43 -11.19
N GLU A 43 2.06 5.55 -12.23
CA GLU A 43 1.76 4.44 -13.11
C GLU A 43 2.25 4.73 -14.52
N PHE A 44 3.02 3.82 -15.08
CA PHE A 44 3.67 3.94 -16.38
C PHE A 44 3.07 2.93 -17.34
N ALA A 45 2.54 3.39 -18.47
CA ALA A 45 2.15 2.49 -19.55
C ALA A 45 3.41 1.91 -20.21
N LEU A 46 3.54 0.58 -20.20
CA LEU A 46 4.61 -0.17 -20.85
C LEU A 46 4.20 -0.64 -22.25
N GLY A 47 2.95 -0.44 -22.59
CA GLY A 47 2.35 -0.81 -23.87
C GLY A 47 0.84 -0.59 -23.81
N ASP A 48 0.12 -1.13 -24.79
CA ASP A 48 -1.33 -0.90 -24.92
C ASP A 48 -2.13 -1.49 -23.75
N ARG A 49 -1.65 -2.58 -23.15
CA ARG A 49 -2.37 -3.34 -22.12
C ARG A 49 -1.56 -3.60 -20.86
N TRP A 50 -0.33 -3.11 -20.79
CA TRP A 50 0.52 -3.35 -19.64
C TRP A 50 0.91 -2.05 -18.98
N THR A 51 0.79 -2.00 -17.68
CA THR A 51 1.29 -0.88 -16.87
C THR A 51 2.08 -1.39 -15.68
N PHE A 52 2.99 -0.54 -15.22
CA PHE A 52 3.69 -0.72 -13.96
C PHE A 52 3.38 0.46 -13.06
N GLU A 53 2.93 0.17 -11.85
CA GLU A 53 2.66 1.16 -10.81
C GLU A 53 3.68 1.03 -9.68
N LEU A 54 4.10 2.18 -9.16
CA LEU A 54 4.82 2.28 -7.90
C LEU A 54 4.10 3.28 -7.02
N ALA A 55 3.47 2.79 -5.97
CA ALA A 55 2.76 3.60 -4.99
C ALA A 55 3.48 3.63 -3.66
N GLY A 56 3.32 4.72 -2.91
CA GLY A 56 3.86 4.87 -1.57
C GLY A 56 2.94 5.70 -0.69
N GLY A 57 2.94 5.37 0.60
CA GLY A 57 2.22 6.10 1.64
C GLY A 57 3.08 6.27 2.89
N TYR A 58 2.89 7.39 3.56
CA TYR A 58 3.63 7.68 4.78
C TYR A 58 2.73 8.33 5.83
N ASN A 59 2.66 7.73 6.99
CA ASN A 59 1.90 8.25 8.12
C ASN A 59 2.83 8.49 9.32
N PRO A 60 3.23 9.73 9.60
CA PRO A 60 4.11 10.06 10.72
C PRO A 60 3.38 10.33 12.03
N TRP A 61 2.06 10.29 12.07
CA TRP A 61 1.27 10.87 13.13
C TRP A 61 1.26 10.05 14.43
N THR A 62 1.35 10.75 15.56
CA THR A 62 0.92 10.28 16.86
C THR A 62 -0.45 10.89 17.12
N LEU A 63 -1.50 10.09 17.14
CA LEU A 63 -2.89 10.56 17.24
C LEU A 63 -3.22 11.10 18.64
N ASN A 64 -2.64 10.50 19.66
CA ASN A 64 -2.78 10.97 21.04
C ASN A 64 -1.48 10.68 21.80
N SER A 65 -0.82 11.75 22.26
CA SER A 65 0.46 11.65 22.98
C SER A 65 0.30 11.13 24.41
N GLU A 66 -0.80 11.48 25.09
CA GLU A 66 -1.04 11.06 26.49
C GLU A 66 -1.34 9.56 26.57
N LYS A 67 -2.14 9.05 25.64
CA LYS A 67 -2.49 7.62 25.54
C LYS A 67 -1.54 6.82 24.66
N ASN A 68 -0.48 7.44 24.14
CA ASN A 68 0.49 6.84 23.23
C ASN A 68 -0.14 6.15 22.00
N VAL A 69 -1.24 6.74 21.49
CA VAL A 69 -1.92 6.24 20.28
C VAL A 69 -1.12 6.60 19.05
N LYS A 70 -0.58 5.61 18.37
CA LYS A 70 0.27 5.77 17.19
C LYS A 70 -0.31 5.04 15.99
N ALA A 71 -0.24 5.69 14.81
CA ALA A 71 -0.61 5.09 13.54
C ALA A 71 0.53 5.22 12.51
N LYS A 72 1.78 5.26 13.01
CA LYS A 72 2.94 5.50 12.15
C LYS A 72 3.20 4.31 11.25
N HIS A 73 3.24 4.55 9.96
CA HIS A 73 3.65 3.54 9.00
C HIS A 73 4.20 4.18 7.72
N PHE A 74 5.01 3.39 7.04
CA PHE A 74 5.50 3.65 5.69
C PHE A 74 5.16 2.44 4.84
N LEU A 75 4.61 2.66 3.66
CA LEU A 75 4.20 1.60 2.74
C LEU A 75 4.74 1.90 1.35
N VAL A 76 5.27 0.87 0.69
CA VAL A 76 5.61 0.89 -0.74
C VAL A 76 4.99 -0.32 -1.41
N THR A 77 4.34 -0.06 -2.55
CA THR A 77 3.64 -1.07 -3.33
C THR A 77 4.01 -0.96 -4.80
N PRO A 78 4.97 -1.74 -5.30
CA PRO A 78 5.10 -2.00 -6.74
C PRO A 78 4.00 -2.95 -7.21
N GLU A 79 3.42 -2.67 -8.37
CA GLU A 79 2.40 -3.49 -8.98
C GLU A 79 2.56 -3.55 -10.49
N PHE A 80 2.40 -4.75 -11.05
CA PHE A 80 2.40 -5.01 -12.48
C PHE A 80 0.99 -5.39 -12.92
N ARG A 81 0.41 -4.66 -13.90
CA ARG A 81 -1.00 -4.72 -14.28
C ARG A 81 -1.19 -5.11 -15.74
N TYR A 82 -2.19 -5.94 -15.97
CA TYR A 82 -2.69 -6.28 -17.29
C TYR A 82 -4.13 -5.77 -17.46
N TRP A 83 -4.35 -4.95 -18.46
CA TRP A 83 -5.63 -4.35 -18.83
C TRP A 83 -6.35 -5.17 -19.88
N PHE A 84 -7.64 -5.44 -19.67
CA PHE A 84 -8.41 -6.24 -20.64
C PHE A 84 -8.73 -5.47 -21.92
N CYS A 85 -8.82 -4.14 -21.86
CA CYS A 85 -9.01 -3.27 -23.01
C CYS A 85 -7.72 -2.52 -23.33
N GLU A 86 -7.56 -1.30 -22.85
CA GLU A 86 -6.38 -0.47 -23.02
C GLU A 86 -5.91 0.09 -21.67
N SER A 87 -4.67 0.51 -21.59
CA SER A 87 -4.08 1.06 -20.38
C SER A 87 -4.91 2.22 -19.84
N PHE A 88 -5.15 2.21 -18.52
CA PHE A 88 -5.95 3.20 -17.79
C PHE A 88 -7.45 3.21 -18.11
N ASN A 89 -7.99 2.17 -18.74
CA ASN A 89 -9.40 2.11 -19.10
C ASN A 89 -9.99 0.72 -18.87
N GLY A 90 -11.06 0.65 -18.06
CA GLY A 90 -11.82 -0.57 -17.81
C GLY A 90 -11.18 -1.49 -16.76
N HIS A 91 -11.36 -2.78 -16.95
CA HIS A 91 -10.93 -3.80 -16.02
C HIS A 91 -9.45 -4.15 -16.18
N PHE A 92 -8.80 -4.44 -15.05
CA PHE A 92 -7.45 -4.97 -15.03
C PHE A 92 -7.27 -6.01 -13.92
N ILE A 93 -6.25 -6.82 -14.08
CA ILE A 93 -5.69 -7.67 -13.03
C ILE A 93 -4.23 -7.29 -12.83
N GLY A 94 -3.74 -7.41 -11.59
CA GLY A 94 -2.37 -7.07 -11.24
C GLY A 94 -1.75 -8.09 -10.30
N ILE A 95 -0.43 -8.06 -10.26
CA ILE A 95 0.38 -8.72 -9.24
C ILE A 95 1.10 -7.64 -8.47
N ASN A 96 0.81 -7.53 -7.18
CA ASN A 96 1.42 -6.57 -6.30
C ASN A 96 2.44 -7.20 -5.36
N GLY A 97 3.46 -6.43 -5.02
CA GLY A 97 4.32 -6.65 -3.88
C GLY A 97 4.13 -5.51 -2.89
N ASN A 98 4.27 -5.79 -1.61
CA ASN A 98 4.08 -4.80 -0.57
C ASN A 98 5.22 -4.87 0.44
N TYR A 99 5.72 -3.72 0.85
CA TYR A 99 6.62 -3.59 1.97
C TYR A 99 6.15 -2.47 2.87
N THR A 100 6.01 -2.75 4.16
CA THR A 100 5.60 -1.76 5.15
C THR A 100 6.44 -1.86 6.40
N GLN A 101 6.75 -0.71 6.98
CA GLN A 101 7.22 -0.59 8.35
C GLN A 101 6.14 0.11 9.17
N PHE A 102 5.86 -0.39 10.35
CA PHE A 102 4.78 0.14 11.17
C PHE A 102 5.17 0.26 12.65
N ASN A 103 4.58 1.24 13.29
CA ASN A 103 4.56 1.42 14.73
C ASN A 103 3.16 1.88 15.12
N VAL A 104 2.32 0.91 15.45
CA VAL A 104 0.87 1.06 15.57
C VAL A 104 0.42 0.56 16.92
N GLY A 105 -0.40 1.33 17.61
CA GLY A 105 -0.94 0.90 18.91
C GLY A 105 -1.94 1.87 19.48
N GLY A 106 -2.77 1.37 20.40
CA GLY A 106 -3.82 2.14 21.07
C GLY A 106 -4.95 2.61 20.15
N ILE A 107 -5.06 2.07 18.94
CA ILE A 107 -6.08 2.50 17.96
C ILE A 107 -7.42 1.91 18.34
N LEU A 108 -8.43 2.79 18.49
CA LEU A 108 -9.82 2.38 18.66
C LEU A 108 -10.36 1.90 17.31
N ILE A 109 -10.57 0.61 17.19
CA ILE A 109 -11.16 0.01 16.00
C ILE A 109 -12.68 -0.07 16.20
N PRO A 110 -13.51 0.43 15.25
CA PRO A 110 -14.95 0.34 15.33
C PRO A 110 -15.43 -1.10 15.51
N SER A 111 -16.46 -1.31 16.33
CA SER A 111 -17.00 -2.62 16.69
C SER A 111 -17.47 -3.47 15.50
N VAL A 112 -17.73 -2.85 14.36
CA VAL A 112 -18.05 -3.53 13.09
C VAL A 112 -16.96 -4.51 12.67
N PHE A 113 -15.69 -4.16 12.90
CA PHE A 113 -14.55 -5.01 12.54
C PHE A 113 -14.31 -6.16 13.53
N HIS A 114 -14.84 -6.11 14.76
CA HIS A 114 -14.76 -7.20 15.72
C HIS A 114 -15.47 -8.48 15.23
N LYS A 115 -16.47 -8.35 14.35
CA LYS A 115 -17.15 -9.50 13.75
C LYS A 115 -16.32 -10.22 12.68
N ILE A 116 -15.32 -9.55 12.11
CA ILE A 116 -14.46 -10.11 11.06
C ILE A 116 -13.28 -10.88 11.67
N ASP A 117 -12.81 -10.45 12.84
CA ASP A 117 -11.79 -11.15 13.61
C ASP A 117 -12.45 -12.13 14.60
N SER A 118 -12.81 -13.32 14.11
CA SER A 118 -13.51 -14.35 14.89
C SER A 118 -12.75 -14.84 16.14
N LYS A 119 -11.47 -14.50 16.26
CA LYS A 119 -10.63 -14.81 17.44
C LYS A 119 -10.26 -13.60 18.27
N GLY A 120 -10.60 -12.37 17.85
CA GLY A 120 -10.33 -11.12 18.56
C GLY A 120 -8.84 -10.76 18.72
N ILE A 121 -7.93 -11.61 18.25
CA ILE A 121 -6.50 -11.54 18.57
C ILE A 121 -5.83 -10.31 17.96
N PHE A 122 -6.22 -9.94 16.73
CA PHE A 122 -5.59 -8.82 16.01
C PHE A 122 -6.10 -7.47 16.52
N ILE A 123 -7.41 -7.37 16.74
CA ILE A 123 -8.07 -6.14 17.19
C ILE A 123 -7.70 -5.84 18.63
N ASP A 124 -7.71 -6.84 19.50
CA ASP A 124 -7.30 -6.69 20.90
C ASP A 124 -5.84 -6.28 21.04
N ALA A 125 -4.96 -6.86 20.19
CA ALA A 125 -3.56 -6.47 20.12
C ALA A 125 -3.36 -5.01 19.70
N LEU A 126 -4.19 -4.48 18.79
CA LEU A 126 -4.09 -3.08 18.36
C LEU A 126 -4.66 -2.08 19.39
N GLN A 127 -5.61 -2.50 20.20
CA GLN A 127 -6.25 -1.63 21.20
C GLN A 127 -5.44 -1.52 22.50
N HIS A 128 -4.89 -2.63 22.99
CA HIS A 128 -4.27 -2.71 24.31
C HIS A 128 -2.74 -2.79 24.28
N SER A 129 -2.14 -3.01 23.12
CA SER A 129 -0.69 -3.05 22.96
C SER A 129 -0.22 -2.18 21.79
N ARG A 130 1.08 -1.91 21.78
CA ARG A 130 1.77 -1.26 20.69
C ARG A 130 2.61 -2.31 19.96
N SER A 131 2.41 -2.43 18.67
CA SER A 131 3.22 -3.30 17.83
C SER A 131 4.07 -2.46 16.89
N GLU A 132 5.36 -2.74 16.84
CA GLU A 132 6.27 -2.17 15.86
C GLU A 132 7.02 -3.28 15.14
N GLY A 133 7.31 -3.04 13.87
CA GLY A 133 7.97 -4.04 13.04
C GLY A 133 7.87 -3.72 11.57
N TRP A 134 8.03 -4.76 10.80
CA TRP A 134 7.89 -4.67 9.35
C TRP A 134 7.07 -5.85 8.82
N ALA A 135 6.46 -5.62 7.66
CA ALA A 135 5.79 -6.68 6.93
C ALA A 135 6.14 -6.59 5.44
N ALA A 136 6.28 -7.74 4.82
CA ALA A 136 6.39 -7.87 3.38
C ALA A 136 5.34 -8.85 2.89
N GLY A 137 4.76 -8.56 1.74
CA GLY A 137 3.69 -9.38 1.21
C GLY A 137 3.57 -9.26 -0.29
N GLY A 138 2.68 -10.05 -0.85
CA GLY A 138 2.33 -9.97 -2.26
C GLY A 138 1.00 -10.64 -2.52
N GLY A 139 0.37 -10.22 -3.61
CA GLY A 139 -0.96 -10.70 -3.91
C GLY A 139 -1.38 -10.44 -5.35
N ILE A 140 -2.62 -10.76 -5.61
CA ILE A 140 -3.29 -10.50 -6.87
C ILE A 140 -4.31 -9.40 -6.63
N THR A 141 -4.27 -8.39 -7.50
CA THR A 141 -5.22 -7.26 -7.51
C THR A 141 -6.18 -7.42 -8.68
N TYR A 142 -7.41 -7.05 -8.45
CA TYR A 142 -8.39 -6.79 -9.48
C TYR A 142 -8.90 -5.37 -9.33
N GLY A 143 -9.06 -4.67 -10.43
CA GLY A 143 -9.57 -3.31 -10.40
C GLY A 143 -10.33 -2.91 -11.65
N TYR A 144 -10.95 -1.74 -11.53
CA TYR A 144 -11.67 -1.09 -12.61
C TYR A 144 -11.36 0.40 -12.62
N ALA A 145 -10.88 0.90 -13.75
CA ALA A 145 -10.64 2.32 -13.97
C ALA A 145 -11.76 2.93 -14.83
N TRP A 146 -12.33 4.00 -14.31
CA TRP A 146 -13.40 4.75 -14.95
C TRP A 146 -12.88 6.10 -15.44
N PRO A 147 -12.75 6.32 -16.76
CA PRO A 147 -12.40 7.63 -17.31
C PRO A 147 -13.50 8.66 -17.01
N ILE A 148 -13.19 9.67 -16.19
CA ILE A 148 -14.10 10.79 -15.88
C ILE A 148 -13.95 11.89 -16.95
N SER A 149 -12.72 12.10 -17.41
CA SER A 149 -12.40 13.09 -18.44
C SER A 149 -11.15 12.67 -19.21
N ARG A 150 -10.71 13.51 -20.18
CA ARG A 150 -9.49 13.23 -20.98
C ARG A 150 -8.22 13.03 -20.16
N ARG A 151 -8.17 13.53 -18.93
CA ARG A 151 -6.98 13.48 -18.05
C ARG A 151 -7.26 12.92 -16.67
N TRP A 152 -8.51 12.69 -16.30
CA TRP A 152 -8.88 12.23 -14.98
C TRP A 152 -9.60 10.89 -15.03
N ASN A 153 -9.08 9.96 -14.27
CA ASN A 153 -9.72 8.66 -14.05
C ASN A 153 -10.00 8.48 -12.56
N MET A 154 -11.02 7.69 -12.27
CA MET A 154 -11.27 7.13 -10.94
C MET A 154 -11.09 5.63 -11.03
N GLU A 155 -10.46 5.04 -10.03
CA GLU A 155 -10.13 3.63 -10.00
C GLU A 155 -10.57 3.00 -8.69
N PHE A 156 -11.12 1.79 -8.78
CA PHE A 156 -11.43 0.93 -7.66
C PHE A 156 -10.54 -0.29 -7.72
N THR A 157 -9.88 -0.61 -6.60
CA THR A 157 -9.00 -1.77 -6.49
C THR A 157 -9.35 -2.61 -5.28
N VAL A 158 -9.20 -3.93 -5.44
CA VAL A 158 -9.21 -4.90 -4.37
C VAL A 158 -8.15 -5.95 -4.64
N GLY A 159 -7.29 -6.19 -3.67
CA GLY A 159 -6.22 -7.17 -3.74
C GLY A 159 -6.26 -8.13 -2.56
N LEU A 160 -5.95 -9.37 -2.83
CA LEU A 160 -5.82 -10.43 -1.82
C LEU A 160 -4.48 -11.14 -2.00
N GLY A 161 -3.87 -11.51 -0.89
CA GLY A 161 -2.59 -12.18 -0.93
C GLY A 161 -2.06 -12.54 0.44
N TYR A 162 -0.77 -12.73 0.50
CA TYR A 162 -0.07 -13.25 1.65
C TYR A 162 0.87 -12.20 2.23
N TRP A 163 0.94 -12.14 3.57
CA TRP A 163 1.80 -11.28 4.35
C TRP A 163 2.69 -12.09 5.27
N TYR A 164 3.97 -11.78 5.24
CA TYR A 164 4.95 -12.13 6.26
C TYR A 164 5.18 -10.91 7.13
N THR A 165 4.98 -11.04 8.44
CA THR A 165 5.09 -9.93 9.40
C THR A 165 5.99 -10.34 10.54
N GLU A 166 6.99 -9.52 10.82
CA GLU A 166 7.84 -9.62 12.00
C GLU A 166 7.57 -8.41 12.89
N TYR A 167 7.24 -8.67 14.14
CA TYR A 167 6.81 -7.63 15.06
C TYR A 167 7.31 -7.82 16.47
N ASP A 168 7.55 -6.69 17.12
CA ASP A 168 7.77 -6.57 18.55
C ASP A 168 6.56 -5.92 19.20
N ARG A 169 6.07 -6.52 20.27
CA ARG A 169 4.93 -6.02 21.02
C ARG A 169 5.37 -5.40 22.35
N TYR A 170 4.81 -4.25 22.62
CA TYR A 170 5.03 -3.48 23.84
C TYR A 170 3.69 -3.13 24.49
N GLU A 171 3.71 -2.87 25.80
CA GLU A 171 2.55 -2.32 26.49
C GLU A 171 2.18 -0.93 25.92
N SER A 172 0.89 -0.59 25.83
CA SER A 172 0.39 0.66 25.21
C SER A 172 0.64 1.92 26.05
N ARG A 173 1.66 1.91 26.93
CA ARG A 173 2.05 3.06 27.76
C ARG A 173 3.26 3.78 27.17
N THR A 174 3.47 5.05 27.63
CA THR A 174 4.74 5.75 27.40
C THR A 174 5.83 4.98 28.15
N CYS A 175 6.87 4.52 27.43
CA CYS A 175 7.89 3.59 27.95
C CYS A 175 7.33 2.21 28.37
N GLY A 176 6.35 1.68 27.61
CA GLY A 176 5.78 0.36 27.89
C GLY A 176 6.83 -0.76 27.82
N LEU A 177 6.67 -1.75 28.70
CA LEU A 177 7.56 -2.90 28.77
C LEU A 177 7.40 -3.76 27.52
N PHE A 178 8.52 -4.33 27.07
CA PHE A 178 8.53 -5.36 26.03
C PHE A 178 7.72 -6.58 26.50
N GLN A 179 6.85 -7.08 25.65
CA GLN A 179 6.00 -8.23 25.94
C GLN A 179 6.44 -9.47 25.19
N GLU A 180 6.55 -9.36 23.86
CA GLU A 180 6.93 -10.49 23.01
C GLU A 180 7.46 -10.02 21.65
N SER A 181 8.28 -10.85 21.03
CA SER A 181 8.59 -10.81 19.60
C SER A 181 7.92 -11.97 18.89
N GLY A 182 7.48 -11.76 17.66
CA GLY A 182 6.85 -12.85 16.91
C GLY A 182 6.88 -12.66 15.41
N ILE A 183 6.66 -13.77 14.73
CA ILE A 183 6.45 -13.82 13.28
C ILE A 183 5.02 -14.25 13.03
N LYS A 184 4.32 -13.56 12.13
CA LYS A 184 2.99 -13.93 11.69
C LYS A 184 2.92 -14.07 10.18
N HIS A 185 2.19 -15.09 9.77
CA HIS A 185 1.86 -15.40 8.39
C HIS A 185 0.35 -15.20 8.23
N VAL A 186 -0.05 -14.25 7.41
CA VAL A 186 -1.46 -13.87 7.28
C VAL A 186 -1.86 -13.88 5.81
N PHE A 187 -2.97 -14.52 5.49
CA PHE A 187 -3.63 -14.35 4.21
C PHE A 187 -4.74 -13.30 4.37
N GLY A 188 -4.70 -12.23 3.55
CA GLY A 188 -5.63 -11.13 3.69
C GLY A 188 -5.53 -10.10 2.56
N PRO A 189 -6.18 -8.95 2.72
CA PRO A 189 -6.12 -7.87 1.74
C PRO A 189 -4.69 -7.33 1.58
N THR A 190 -4.25 -7.20 0.33
CA THR A 190 -2.94 -6.61 -0.04
C THR A 190 -3.08 -5.25 -0.70
N ASP A 191 -4.25 -4.97 -1.28
CA ASP A 191 -4.62 -3.67 -1.80
C ASP A 191 -6.12 -3.41 -1.59
N LEU A 192 -6.45 -2.17 -1.27
CA LEU A 192 -7.82 -1.68 -1.24
C LEU A 192 -7.78 -0.19 -1.58
N GLY A 193 -8.45 0.19 -2.67
CA GLY A 193 -8.32 1.54 -3.16
C GLY A 193 -9.58 2.11 -3.80
N VAL A 194 -9.77 3.40 -3.54
CA VAL A 194 -10.56 4.32 -4.36
C VAL A 194 -9.61 5.44 -4.74
N SER A 195 -9.11 5.41 -5.96
CA SER A 195 -8.03 6.28 -6.38
C SER A 195 -8.46 7.27 -7.46
N PHE A 196 -7.87 8.45 -7.41
CA PHE A 196 -7.95 9.43 -8.49
C PHE A 196 -6.62 9.46 -9.22
N ILE A 197 -6.68 9.40 -10.54
CA ILE A 197 -5.52 9.34 -11.43
C ILE A 197 -5.54 10.54 -12.36
N TYR A 198 -4.44 11.27 -12.41
CA TYR A 198 -4.21 12.32 -13.39
C TYR A 198 -3.23 11.84 -14.46
N LEU A 199 -3.67 11.80 -15.71
CA LEU A 199 -2.87 11.36 -16.86
C LEU A 199 -2.03 12.51 -17.41
N ILE A 200 -0.72 12.32 -17.38
CA ILE A 200 0.26 13.20 -18.02
C ILE A 200 0.50 12.65 -19.44
N LYS A 201 0.35 13.50 -20.43
CA LYS A 201 0.65 13.16 -21.82
C LYS A 201 2.09 13.59 -22.13
#